data_8b1a053662d5f946a886585dcd6f7f45
#
_entry.id   8b1a053662d5f946a886585dcd6f7f45
#
_cell.length_a   1.000
_cell.length_b   1.000
_cell.length_c   1.000
_cell.angle_alpha   90.00
_cell.angle_beta   90.00
_cell.angle_gamma   90.00
#
_symmetry.space_group_name_H-M   'P 1'
#
loop_
_entity.id
_entity.type
_entity.pdbx_description
1 polymer ?
#
loop_
_entity_poly.entity_id
_entity_poly.type
_entity_poly.pdbx_seq_one_letter_code
_entity_poly.pdbx_strand_id
1 'polypeptide(L)'
;FDFYNNMLRNAELRSEFYWNHKGASFTEQIENFGLPNPAEYNWKRPADYDKGMEHNAWLEYQWDTVLEFCQMIIETHRYQGKDIKEYIPLIESSLTFFNEHYQYLSKKRGSKTFDANGHLVLYPGSSAETYKMAYNATSTIAALQVVLQSLLELPDDCLTAEKREAWSTMLKRIPPISFREQGGHPTLSPAKLWERINNTETPQLYPVY
;
A
#
# COMPACT_ATOMS: atom_id res chain seq x y z
N PHE A 1 -8.37 -13.04 -9.72
CA PHE A 1 -8.24 -12.59 -8.29
C PHE A 1 -7.97 -13.75 -7.35
N ASP A 2 -8.39 -14.97 -7.69
CA ASP A 2 -8.27 -16.16 -6.83
C ASP A 2 -6.84 -16.44 -6.36
N PHE A 3 -5.84 -16.15 -7.20
CA PHE A 3 -4.44 -16.32 -6.81
C PHE A 3 -4.10 -15.51 -5.55
N TYR A 4 -4.41 -14.22 -5.52
CA TYR A 4 -4.17 -13.37 -4.35
C TYR A 4 -5.04 -13.79 -3.16
N ASN A 5 -6.32 -14.11 -3.41
CA ASN A 5 -7.23 -14.55 -2.35
C ASN A 5 -6.76 -15.85 -1.69
N ASN A 6 -6.30 -16.81 -2.49
CA ASN A 6 -5.75 -18.08 -1.99
C ASN A 6 -4.42 -17.88 -1.21
N MET A 7 -3.69 -16.80 -1.49
CA MET A 7 -2.43 -16.47 -0.81
C MET A 7 -2.60 -15.56 0.40
N LEU A 8 -3.83 -15.12 0.70
CA LEU A 8 -4.14 -14.17 1.77
C LEU A 8 -3.49 -14.58 3.11
N ARG A 9 -3.68 -15.84 3.53
CA ARG A 9 -3.13 -16.29 4.82
C ARG A 9 -1.60 -16.28 4.85
N ASN A 10 -0.94 -16.58 3.75
CA ASN A 10 0.52 -16.51 3.66
C ASN A 10 1.02 -15.06 3.80
N ALA A 11 0.32 -14.12 3.16
CA ALA A 11 0.63 -12.69 3.26
C ALA A 11 0.41 -12.13 4.68
N GLU A 12 -0.64 -12.58 5.38
CA GLU A 12 -0.88 -12.23 6.80
C GLU A 12 0.22 -12.80 7.70
N LEU A 13 0.58 -14.07 7.51
CA LEU A 13 1.66 -14.72 8.27
C LEU A 13 3.00 -13.99 8.12
N ARG A 14 3.30 -13.39 6.96
CA ARG A 14 4.48 -12.56 6.80
C ARG A 14 4.47 -11.38 7.75
N SER A 15 3.37 -10.64 7.82
CA SER A 15 3.24 -9.50 8.73
C SER A 15 3.32 -9.91 10.21
N GLU A 16 2.65 -10.98 10.56
CA GLU A 16 2.70 -11.55 11.92
C GLU A 16 4.12 -11.98 12.30
N PHE A 17 4.79 -12.73 11.43
CA PHE A 17 6.08 -13.35 11.72
C PHE A 17 7.23 -12.34 11.73
N TYR A 18 7.28 -11.43 10.75
CA TYR A 18 8.42 -10.51 10.63
C TYR A 18 8.25 -9.23 11.43
N TRP A 19 7.02 -8.75 11.62
CA TRP A 19 6.77 -7.42 12.18
C TRP A 19 5.79 -7.40 13.35
N ASN A 20 5.21 -8.55 13.70
CA ASN A 20 4.28 -8.71 14.83
C ASN A 20 3.07 -7.75 14.75
N HIS A 21 2.50 -7.57 13.54
CA HIS A 21 1.27 -6.83 13.32
C HIS A 21 0.34 -7.54 12.34
N LYS A 22 -0.89 -7.05 12.20
CA LYS A 22 -1.91 -7.61 11.31
C LYS A 22 -1.76 -7.06 9.88
N GLY A 23 -2.51 -7.68 8.97
CA GLY A 23 -2.64 -7.28 7.58
C GLY A 23 -1.81 -8.11 6.61
N ALA A 24 -2.24 -8.15 5.38
CA ALA A 24 -1.63 -8.96 4.33
C ALA A 24 -0.50 -8.21 3.63
N SER A 25 0.74 -8.67 3.80
CA SER A 25 1.91 -8.12 3.13
C SER A 25 2.17 -8.83 1.80
N PHE A 26 1.82 -8.18 0.71
CA PHE A 26 2.20 -8.60 -0.64
C PHE A 26 3.36 -7.74 -1.12
N THR A 27 4.34 -8.39 -1.75
CA THR A 27 5.41 -7.70 -2.47
C THR A 27 4.94 -7.30 -3.86
N GLU A 28 5.68 -6.48 -4.55
CA GLU A 28 5.37 -6.11 -5.94
C GLU A 28 5.37 -7.34 -6.85
N GLN A 29 6.36 -8.22 -6.72
CA GLN A 29 6.42 -9.49 -7.42
C GLN A 29 6.23 -10.64 -6.45
N ILE A 30 5.29 -11.53 -6.75
CA ILE A 30 5.03 -12.71 -5.95
C ILE A 30 5.12 -13.97 -6.81
N GLU A 31 5.72 -15.00 -6.22
CA GLU A 31 5.80 -16.34 -6.81
C GLU A 31 4.70 -17.26 -6.27
N ASN A 32 4.78 -18.53 -6.62
CA ASN A 32 3.90 -19.55 -6.10
C ASN A 32 3.80 -19.48 -4.57
N PHE A 33 2.61 -19.70 -4.03
CA PHE A 33 2.28 -19.60 -2.61
C PHE A 33 2.36 -18.18 -2.02
N GLY A 34 2.40 -17.14 -2.87
CA GLY A 34 2.42 -15.75 -2.42
C GLY A 34 3.72 -15.33 -1.74
N LEU A 35 4.80 -16.08 -2.00
CA LEU A 35 6.13 -15.74 -1.50
C LEU A 35 6.81 -14.75 -2.44
N PRO A 36 7.63 -13.85 -1.91
CA PRO A 36 8.45 -12.97 -2.74
C PRO A 36 9.43 -13.75 -3.60
N ASN A 37 9.72 -13.21 -4.78
CA ASN A 37 10.76 -13.74 -5.63
C ASN A 37 12.13 -13.78 -4.90
N PRO A 38 12.89 -14.87 -4.93
CA PRO A 38 14.21 -14.96 -4.30
C PRO A 38 15.18 -13.85 -4.72
N ALA A 39 15.10 -13.38 -5.97
CA ALA A 39 15.93 -12.29 -6.47
C ALA A 39 15.67 -10.96 -5.71
N GLU A 40 14.47 -10.74 -5.23
CA GLU A 40 14.09 -9.55 -4.45
C GLU A 40 14.74 -9.55 -3.07
N TYR A 41 14.94 -10.73 -2.47
CA TYR A 41 15.63 -10.85 -1.19
C TYR A 41 17.14 -10.63 -1.31
N ASN A 42 17.70 -10.78 -2.49
CA ASN A 42 19.14 -10.66 -2.76
C ASN A 42 20.02 -11.54 -1.86
N TRP A 43 20.80 -12.44 -2.45
CA TRP A 43 21.70 -13.36 -1.75
C TRP A 43 22.79 -12.68 -0.91
N LYS A 44 23.11 -11.42 -1.22
CA LYS A 44 24.11 -10.60 -0.51
C LYS A 44 23.49 -9.68 0.55
N ARG A 45 22.30 -10.01 1.00
CA ARG A 45 21.57 -9.24 2.01
C ARG A 45 22.39 -9.10 3.30
N PRO A 46 22.52 -7.89 3.86
CA PRO A 46 23.17 -7.70 5.16
C PRO A 46 22.46 -8.50 6.26
N ALA A 47 23.23 -9.03 7.20
CA ALA A 47 22.71 -9.88 8.26
C ALA A 47 21.75 -9.14 9.22
N ASP A 48 21.93 -7.84 9.36
CA ASP A 48 21.11 -6.93 10.18
C ASP A 48 19.96 -6.28 9.43
N TYR A 49 19.82 -6.55 8.11
CA TYR A 49 18.71 -6.04 7.32
C TYR A 49 17.39 -6.68 7.76
N ASP A 50 16.29 -5.92 7.67
CA ASP A 50 14.96 -6.39 8.04
C ASP A 50 14.58 -7.66 7.27
N LYS A 51 14.31 -8.76 8.00
CA LYS A 51 14.07 -10.08 7.40
C LYS A 51 12.82 -10.16 6.54
N GLY A 52 11.84 -9.29 6.77
CA GLY A 52 10.62 -9.21 5.98
C GLY A 52 10.74 -8.32 4.75
N MET A 53 11.84 -7.55 4.62
CA MET A 53 12.02 -6.58 3.54
C MET A 53 12.79 -7.18 2.36
N GLU A 54 12.43 -6.77 1.17
CA GLU A 54 13.19 -6.99 -0.05
C GLU A 54 14.49 -6.16 0.00
N HIS A 55 15.62 -6.77 -0.26
CA HIS A 55 16.90 -6.10 -0.44
C HIS A 55 17.16 -5.87 -1.92
N ASN A 56 16.33 -5.05 -2.53
CA ASN A 56 16.34 -4.74 -3.95
C ASN A 56 16.05 -3.25 -4.14
N ALA A 57 16.95 -2.55 -4.82
CA ALA A 57 16.88 -1.10 -4.97
C ALA A 57 15.62 -0.62 -5.72
N TRP A 58 15.00 -1.46 -6.55
CA TRP A 58 13.78 -1.14 -7.29
C TRP A 58 12.51 -1.48 -6.51
N LEU A 59 12.49 -2.55 -5.73
CA LEU A 59 11.28 -3.13 -5.15
C LEU A 59 11.09 -2.83 -3.65
N GLU A 60 12.13 -2.44 -2.95
CA GLU A 60 12.04 -2.13 -1.52
C GLU A 60 10.97 -1.06 -1.24
N TYR A 61 10.15 -1.30 -0.20
CA TYR A 61 9.03 -0.43 0.20
C TYR A 61 7.91 -0.25 -0.82
N GLN A 62 7.85 -1.07 -1.87
CA GLN A 62 6.80 -1.07 -2.86
C GLN A 62 5.79 -2.18 -2.57
N TRP A 63 4.65 -1.81 -1.99
CA TRP A 63 3.60 -2.75 -1.59
C TRP A 63 2.24 -2.41 -2.19
N ASP A 64 2.14 -1.33 -2.95
CA ASP A 64 0.87 -0.78 -3.42
C ASP A 64 0.25 -1.53 -4.62
N THR A 65 0.99 -2.42 -5.29
CA THR A 65 0.47 -3.26 -6.38
C THR A 65 -0.78 -4.06 -5.98
N VAL A 66 -0.84 -4.60 -4.77
CA VAL A 66 -2.04 -5.32 -4.30
C VAL A 66 -3.27 -4.42 -4.23
N LEU A 67 -3.12 -3.12 -4.03
CA LEU A 67 -4.24 -2.18 -4.00
C LEU A 67 -4.87 -2.00 -5.38
N GLU A 68 -4.10 -2.12 -6.46
CA GLU A 68 -4.62 -2.15 -7.84
C GLU A 68 -5.54 -3.36 -8.04
N PHE A 69 -5.14 -4.54 -7.55
CA PHE A 69 -6.00 -5.73 -7.57
C PHE A 69 -7.25 -5.54 -6.71
N CYS A 70 -7.13 -4.92 -5.54
CA CYS A 70 -8.29 -4.57 -4.70
C CYS A 70 -9.26 -3.67 -5.46
N GLN A 71 -8.77 -2.65 -6.16
CA GLN A 71 -9.60 -1.78 -7.00
C GLN A 71 -10.25 -2.55 -8.14
N MET A 72 -9.51 -3.40 -8.86
CA MET A 72 -10.08 -4.23 -9.93
C MET A 72 -11.18 -5.17 -9.45
N ILE A 73 -11.08 -5.72 -8.23
CA ILE A 73 -12.12 -6.54 -7.61
C ILE A 73 -13.38 -5.70 -7.41
N ILE A 74 -13.27 -4.51 -6.83
CA ILE A 74 -14.41 -3.62 -6.58
C ILE A 74 -15.04 -3.16 -7.90
N GLU A 75 -14.22 -2.82 -8.91
CA GLU A 75 -14.70 -2.43 -10.24
C GLU A 75 -15.44 -3.59 -10.96
N THR A 76 -15.03 -4.84 -10.69
CA THR A 76 -15.76 -6.01 -11.21
C THR A 76 -17.20 -6.06 -10.66
N HIS A 77 -17.42 -5.71 -9.41
CA HIS A 77 -18.76 -5.54 -8.85
C HIS A 77 -19.48 -4.37 -9.52
N ARG A 78 -18.84 -3.21 -9.59
CA ARG A 78 -19.43 -1.98 -10.13
C ARG A 78 -19.89 -2.11 -11.60
N TYR A 79 -19.04 -2.68 -12.47
CA TYR A 79 -19.32 -2.76 -13.90
C TYR A 79 -20.03 -4.04 -14.34
N GLN A 80 -19.90 -5.13 -13.59
CA GLN A 80 -20.45 -6.44 -13.99
C GLN A 80 -21.53 -6.95 -13.05
N GLY A 81 -21.77 -6.29 -11.91
CA GLY A 81 -22.72 -6.74 -10.88
C GLY A 81 -22.35 -8.06 -10.22
N LYS A 82 -21.09 -8.49 -10.31
CA LYS A 82 -20.64 -9.75 -9.68
C LYS A 82 -20.60 -9.63 -8.17
N ASP A 83 -20.94 -10.71 -7.48
CA ASP A 83 -20.70 -10.84 -6.05
C ASP A 83 -19.20 -10.94 -5.79
N ILE A 84 -18.68 -10.07 -4.91
CA ILE A 84 -17.28 -9.99 -4.53
C ILE A 84 -17.05 -10.24 -3.04
N LYS A 85 -18.06 -10.70 -2.31
CA LYS A 85 -17.99 -10.88 -0.85
C LYS A 85 -16.85 -11.79 -0.42
N GLU A 86 -16.52 -12.79 -1.21
CA GLU A 86 -15.39 -13.68 -0.95
C GLU A 86 -14.02 -12.99 -0.97
N TYR A 87 -13.89 -11.84 -1.66
CA TYR A 87 -12.65 -11.07 -1.76
C TYR A 87 -12.58 -9.91 -0.76
N ILE A 88 -13.67 -9.59 -0.05
CA ILE A 88 -13.65 -8.51 0.96
C ILE A 88 -12.58 -8.73 2.02
N PRO A 89 -12.34 -9.96 2.55
CA PRO A 89 -11.23 -10.19 3.48
C PRO A 89 -9.85 -9.84 2.92
N LEU A 90 -9.60 -10.08 1.64
CA LEU A 90 -8.34 -9.71 0.98
C LEU A 90 -8.17 -8.18 0.96
N ILE A 91 -9.21 -7.44 0.57
CA ILE A 91 -9.20 -5.98 0.52
C ILE A 91 -8.95 -5.41 1.92
N GLU A 92 -9.72 -5.85 2.90
CA GLU A 92 -9.61 -5.38 4.29
C GLU A 92 -8.24 -5.70 4.90
N SER A 93 -7.71 -6.90 4.66
CA SER A 93 -6.41 -7.30 5.19
C SER A 93 -5.26 -6.53 4.53
N SER A 94 -5.37 -6.23 3.23
CA SER A 94 -4.41 -5.36 2.53
C SER A 94 -4.43 -3.93 3.09
N LEU A 95 -5.59 -3.33 3.27
CA LEU A 95 -5.71 -2.00 3.91
C LEU A 95 -5.17 -2.00 5.35
N THR A 96 -5.45 -3.07 6.11
CA THR A 96 -4.91 -3.24 7.47
C THR A 96 -3.39 -3.25 7.47
N PHE A 97 -2.76 -3.92 6.49
CA PHE A 97 -1.30 -3.91 6.36
C PHE A 97 -0.75 -2.48 6.27
N PHE A 98 -1.27 -1.65 5.39
CA PHE A 98 -0.79 -0.28 5.24
C PHE A 98 -0.95 0.54 6.53
N ASN A 99 -2.09 0.42 7.20
CA ASN A 99 -2.31 1.11 8.47
C ASN A 99 -1.33 0.65 9.55
N GLU A 100 -1.19 -0.65 9.75
CA GLU A 100 -0.35 -1.22 10.83
C GLU A 100 1.14 -1.08 10.52
N HIS A 101 1.55 -1.32 9.28
CA HIS A 101 2.95 -1.33 8.91
C HIS A 101 3.61 0.05 8.97
N TYR A 102 2.94 1.10 8.50
CA TYR A 102 3.46 2.46 8.63
C TYR A 102 3.50 2.95 10.09
N GLN A 103 2.58 2.50 10.93
CA GLN A 103 2.68 2.73 12.37
C GLN A 103 3.87 1.97 12.99
N TYR A 104 4.09 0.72 12.61
CA TYR A 104 5.26 -0.07 13.01
C TYR A 104 6.56 0.64 12.58
N LEU A 105 6.68 1.04 11.33
CA LEU A 105 7.86 1.74 10.81
C LEU A 105 8.13 3.05 11.56
N SER A 106 7.09 3.81 11.89
CA SER A 106 7.22 5.04 12.68
C SER A 106 7.75 4.77 14.09
N LYS A 107 7.20 3.77 14.78
CA LYS A 107 7.66 3.34 16.10
C LYS A 107 9.12 2.87 16.06
N LYS A 108 9.48 2.05 15.06
CA LYS A 108 10.84 1.52 14.87
C LYS A 108 11.88 2.66 14.71
N ARG A 109 11.50 3.76 14.07
CA ARG A 109 12.35 4.95 13.89
C ARG A 109 12.32 5.92 15.08
N GLY A 110 11.44 5.73 16.06
CA GLY A 110 11.21 6.70 17.13
C GLY A 110 10.58 8.02 16.63
N SER A 111 9.84 7.96 15.52
CA SER A 111 9.18 9.12 14.91
C SER A 111 7.67 9.13 15.19
N LYS A 112 7.03 10.28 14.91
CA LYS A 112 5.56 10.39 15.00
C LYS A 112 4.89 9.54 13.94
N THR A 113 3.84 8.84 14.32
CA THR A 113 2.98 8.05 13.43
C THR A 113 2.07 8.93 12.59
N PHE A 114 1.61 10.04 13.16
CA PHE A 114 0.73 10.99 12.50
C PHE A 114 1.40 12.36 12.43
N ASP A 115 1.12 13.08 11.35
CA ASP A 115 1.55 14.47 11.20
C ASP A 115 0.72 15.44 12.08
N ALA A 116 0.98 16.73 11.97
CA ALA A 116 0.27 17.76 12.75
C ALA A 116 -1.22 17.86 12.42
N ASN A 117 -1.64 17.36 11.25
CA ASN A 117 -3.03 17.36 10.78
C ASN A 117 -3.75 16.03 11.08
N GLY A 118 -3.07 15.06 11.71
CA GLY A 118 -3.61 13.74 12.01
C GLY A 118 -3.53 12.75 10.85
N HIS A 119 -2.78 13.06 9.79
CA HIS A 119 -2.56 12.12 8.69
C HIS A 119 -1.46 11.12 9.03
N LEU A 120 -1.63 9.89 8.59
CA LEU A 120 -0.65 8.82 8.70
C LEU A 120 0.62 9.19 7.91
N VAL A 121 1.78 9.01 8.54
CA VAL A 121 3.07 9.23 7.88
C VAL A 121 3.46 7.98 7.10
N LEU A 122 3.36 8.04 5.78
CA LEU A 122 3.75 6.97 4.87
C LEU A 122 5.25 7.09 4.52
N TYR A 123 6.12 6.59 5.44
CA TYR A 123 7.57 6.64 5.28
C TYR A 123 8.27 5.49 6.03
N PRO A 124 9.35 4.89 5.48
CA PRO A 124 9.76 5.02 4.09
C PRO A 124 8.77 4.34 3.14
N GLY A 125 8.69 4.86 1.93
CA GLY A 125 7.83 4.36 0.88
C GLY A 125 8.54 4.35 -0.47
N SER A 126 7.80 3.92 -1.48
CA SER A 126 8.22 3.91 -2.87
C SER A 126 7.10 4.51 -3.73
N SER A 127 7.45 5.40 -4.65
CA SER A 127 6.52 5.84 -5.68
C SER A 127 6.96 5.19 -7.00
N ALA A 128 6.29 4.09 -7.35
CA ALA A 128 6.74 3.09 -8.29
C ALA A 128 8.19 2.65 -7.99
N GLU A 129 8.91 2.07 -8.94
CA GLU A 129 10.33 1.72 -8.79
C GLU A 129 11.26 2.94 -8.78
N THR A 130 10.74 4.10 -9.12
CA THR A 130 11.54 5.30 -9.44
C THR A 130 11.94 6.09 -8.19
N TYR A 131 10.98 6.52 -7.38
CA TYR A 131 11.26 7.43 -6.26
C TYR A 131 11.29 6.66 -4.95
N LYS A 132 12.50 6.44 -4.42
CA LYS A 132 12.75 5.61 -3.25
C LYS A 132 13.03 6.41 -1.99
N MET A 133 12.79 5.77 -0.85
CA MET A 133 12.75 6.45 0.45
C MET A 133 11.80 7.64 0.38
N ALA A 134 10.66 7.39 -0.25
CA ALA A 134 9.63 8.40 -0.46
C ALA A 134 8.83 8.66 0.81
N TYR A 135 8.61 9.92 1.11
CA TYR A 135 7.72 10.39 2.16
C TYR A 135 6.37 10.73 1.54
N ASN A 136 5.31 10.03 1.91
CA ASN A 136 3.98 10.21 1.35
C ASN A 136 3.98 10.04 -0.19
N ALA A 137 4.32 8.84 -0.64
CA ALA A 137 4.34 8.48 -2.06
C ALA A 137 2.95 8.66 -2.69
N THR A 138 2.90 9.34 -3.83
CA THR A 138 1.64 9.70 -4.50
C THR A 138 0.89 8.47 -5.01
N SER A 139 1.59 7.45 -5.55
CA SER A 139 0.98 6.19 -5.97
C SER A 139 0.27 5.49 -4.81
N THR A 140 0.94 5.34 -3.69
CA THR A 140 0.36 4.71 -2.48
C THR A 140 -0.82 5.51 -1.93
N ILE A 141 -0.71 6.84 -1.88
CA ILE A 141 -1.82 7.71 -1.44
C ILE A 141 -3.04 7.53 -2.36
N ALA A 142 -2.85 7.62 -3.67
CA ALA A 142 -3.92 7.50 -4.65
C ALA A 142 -4.61 6.13 -4.54
N ALA A 143 -3.82 5.05 -4.49
CA ALA A 143 -4.34 3.70 -4.36
C ALA A 143 -5.14 3.50 -3.05
N LEU A 144 -4.62 3.97 -1.91
CA LEU A 144 -5.33 3.90 -0.62
C LEU A 144 -6.64 4.72 -0.65
N GLN A 145 -6.63 5.92 -1.21
CA GLN A 145 -7.83 6.76 -1.29
C GLN A 145 -8.90 6.10 -2.16
N VAL A 146 -8.53 5.65 -3.37
CA VAL A 146 -9.52 5.07 -4.29
C VAL A 146 -10.08 3.75 -3.78
N VAL A 147 -9.26 2.88 -3.21
CA VAL A 147 -9.73 1.61 -2.64
C VAL A 147 -10.65 1.84 -1.44
N LEU A 148 -10.27 2.74 -0.51
CA LEU A 148 -11.10 3.05 0.65
C LEU A 148 -12.43 3.70 0.27
N GLN A 149 -12.43 4.66 -0.66
CA GLN A 149 -13.65 5.29 -1.17
C GLN A 149 -14.56 4.28 -1.83
N SER A 150 -14.03 3.50 -2.76
CA SER A 150 -14.78 2.48 -3.49
C SER A 150 -15.32 1.37 -2.58
N LEU A 151 -14.56 0.97 -1.57
CA LEU A 151 -15.00 0.00 -0.56
C LEU A 151 -16.18 0.53 0.27
N LEU A 152 -16.15 1.82 0.64
CA LEU A 152 -17.21 2.47 1.39
C LEU A 152 -18.49 2.70 0.58
N GLU A 153 -18.41 2.70 -0.75
CA GLU A 153 -19.56 2.79 -1.67
C GLU A 153 -20.26 1.44 -1.89
N LEU A 154 -19.67 0.33 -1.48
CA LEU A 154 -20.27 -0.99 -1.63
C LEU A 154 -21.61 -1.11 -0.86
N PRO A 155 -22.53 -1.99 -1.27
CA PRO A 155 -23.76 -2.25 -0.54
C PRO A 155 -23.56 -2.65 0.92
N ASP A 156 -24.59 -2.42 1.74
CA ASP A 156 -24.53 -2.67 3.19
C ASP A 156 -24.32 -4.14 3.58
N ASP A 157 -24.63 -5.07 2.68
CA ASP A 157 -24.39 -6.50 2.89
C ASP A 157 -22.95 -6.94 2.60
N CYS A 158 -22.09 -6.05 2.11
CA CYS A 158 -20.65 -6.28 1.94
C CYS A 158 -19.83 -5.91 3.17
N LEU A 159 -20.26 -4.88 3.93
CA LEU A 159 -19.54 -4.38 5.09
C LEU A 159 -20.48 -4.12 6.26
N THR A 160 -20.08 -4.51 7.46
CA THR A 160 -20.80 -4.12 8.70
C THR A 160 -20.63 -2.62 8.98
N ALA A 161 -21.56 -2.05 9.75
CA ALA A 161 -21.49 -0.64 10.15
C ALA A 161 -20.18 -0.32 10.90
N GLU A 162 -19.71 -1.24 11.76
CA GLU A 162 -18.44 -1.10 12.47
C GLU A 162 -17.24 -1.01 11.52
N LYS A 163 -17.21 -1.87 10.50
CA LYS A 163 -16.14 -1.84 9.47
C LYS A 163 -16.19 -0.58 8.64
N ARG A 164 -17.39 -0.10 8.28
CA ARG A 164 -17.54 1.19 7.57
C ARG A 164 -16.97 2.34 8.38
N GLU A 165 -17.24 2.41 9.67
CA GLU A 165 -16.69 3.45 10.55
C GLU A 165 -15.16 3.37 10.64
N ALA A 166 -14.63 2.15 10.77
CA ALA A 166 -13.18 1.92 10.81
C ALA A 166 -12.49 2.39 9.51
N TRP A 167 -13.03 2.01 8.35
CA TRP A 167 -12.46 2.40 7.04
C TRP A 167 -12.68 3.88 6.73
N SER A 168 -13.81 4.46 7.14
CA SER A 168 -14.03 5.90 7.07
C SER A 168 -13.01 6.68 7.91
N THR A 169 -12.69 6.17 9.09
CA THR A 169 -11.66 6.74 9.95
C THR A 169 -10.28 6.62 9.33
N MET A 170 -9.95 5.49 8.70
CA MET A 170 -8.68 5.32 7.98
C MET A 170 -8.59 6.30 6.81
N LEU A 171 -9.65 6.44 6.00
CA LEU A 171 -9.68 7.36 4.86
C LEU A 171 -9.34 8.81 5.27
N LYS A 172 -9.88 9.27 6.39
CA LYS A 172 -9.59 10.61 6.94
C LYS A 172 -8.13 10.80 7.35
N ARG A 173 -7.39 9.69 7.58
CA ARG A 173 -5.98 9.71 7.97
C ARG A 173 -5.03 9.59 6.78
N ILE A 174 -5.53 9.31 5.57
CA ILE A 174 -4.68 9.26 4.39
C ILE A 174 -4.23 10.69 4.05
N PRO A 175 -2.92 10.94 3.89
CA PRO A 175 -2.44 12.28 3.58
C PRO A 175 -2.90 12.74 2.20
N PRO A 176 -2.97 14.05 1.96
CA PRO A 176 -3.28 14.57 0.63
C PRO A 176 -2.13 14.30 -0.35
N ILE A 177 -2.48 14.17 -1.63
CA ILE A 177 -1.52 14.13 -2.73
C ILE A 177 -0.71 15.42 -2.75
N SER A 178 0.59 15.30 -2.97
CA SER A 178 1.50 16.44 -3.00
C SER A 178 1.59 17.07 -4.39
N PHE A 179 1.68 18.38 -4.40
CA PHE A 179 1.94 19.16 -5.60
C PHE A 179 3.26 19.91 -5.45
N ARG A 180 3.89 20.20 -6.57
CA ARG A 180 5.06 21.07 -6.67
C ARG A 180 4.86 22.08 -7.78
N GLU A 181 5.57 23.18 -7.71
CA GLU A 181 5.58 24.15 -8.80
C GLU A 181 6.63 23.77 -9.84
N GLN A 182 6.26 23.82 -11.11
CA GLN A 182 7.15 23.63 -12.23
C GLN A 182 6.73 24.56 -13.38
N GLY A 183 7.63 25.46 -13.77
CA GLY A 183 7.35 26.40 -14.84
C GLY A 183 6.18 27.35 -14.57
N GLY A 184 5.96 27.74 -13.32
CA GLY A 184 4.84 28.61 -12.91
C GLY A 184 3.49 27.87 -12.78
N HIS A 185 3.46 26.54 -12.84
CA HIS A 185 2.24 25.75 -12.77
C HIS A 185 2.32 24.70 -11.64
N PRO A 186 1.22 24.46 -10.89
CA PRO A 186 1.15 23.35 -9.96
C PRO A 186 1.14 22.05 -10.75
N THR A 187 2.06 21.12 -10.41
CA THR A 187 2.18 19.80 -11.02
C THR A 187 2.12 18.72 -9.94
N LEU A 188 1.60 17.56 -10.28
CA LEU A 188 1.64 16.42 -9.39
C LEU A 188 3.08 16.07 -9.02
N SER A 189 3.34 15.92 -7.72
CA SER A 189 4.63 15.45 -7.24
C SER A 189 4.59 13.93 -7.07
N PRO A 190 5.68 13.19 -7.37
CA PRO A 190 5.71 11.74 -7.16
C PRO A 190 5.60 11.35 -5.67
N ALA A 191 6.01 12.23 -4.80
CA ALA A 191 5.91 12.12 -3.34
C ALA A 191 6.06 13.51 -2.72
N LYS A 192 5.86 13.65 -1.43
CA LYS A 192 6.16 14.90 -0.71
C LYS A 192 7.67 15.17 -0.69
N LEU A 193 8.48 14.15 -0.44
CA LEU A 193 9.95 14.15 -0.49
C LEU A 193 10.44 12.75 -0.89
N TRP A 194 11.65 12.64 -1.39
CA TRP A 194 12.33 11.37 -1.69
C TRP A 194 13.85 11.54 -1.62
N GLU A 195 14.56 10.43 -1.43
CA GLU A 195 16.02 10.46 -1.30
C GLU A 195 16.74 10.01 -2.59
N ARG A 196 16.13 9.08 -3.36
CA ARG A 196 16.77 8.47 -4.52
C ARG A 196 15.81 8.40 -5.70
N ILE A 197 16.38 8.48 -6.89
CA ILE A 197 15.71 8.22 -8.18
C ILE A 197 16.42 7.04 -8.81
N ASN A 198 15.73 5.90 -8.94
CA ASN A 198 16.34 4.65 -9.41
C ASN A 198 15.92 4.25 -10.82
N ASN A 199 14.80 4.75 -11.31
CA ASN A 199 14.23 4.34 -12.60
C ASN A 199 13.69 5.57 -13.37
N THR A 200 13.04 5.35 -14.51
CA THR A 200 12.49 6.40 -15.40
C THR A 200 10.97 6.43 -15.45
N GLU A 201 10.29 5.59 -14.68
CA GLU A 201 8.82 5.59 -14.57
C GLU A 201 8.28 6.93 -14.06
N THR A 202 7.06 7.24 -14.43
CA THR A 202 6.39 8.50 -14.09
C THR A 202 5.15 8.25 -13.20
N PRO A 203 5.32 7.92 -11.92
CA PRO A 203 4.22 7.58 -11.01
C PRO A 203 3.28 8.75 -10.73
N GLN A 204 3.59 9.95 -11.19
CA GLN A 204 2.73 11.13 -11.07
C GLN A 204 1.37 10.97 -11.77
N LEU A 205 1.26 10.04 -12.72
CA LEU A 205 0.01 9.78 -13.43
C LEU A 205 -0.93 8.82 -12.69
N TYR A 206 -0.46 8.08 -11.69
CA TYR A 206 -1.31 7.15 -10.90
C TYR A 206 -2.59 7.78 -10.34
N PRO A 207 -2.60 9.03 -9.87
CA PRO A 207 -3.83 9.67 -9.35
C PRO A 207 -4.87 10.00 -10.42
N VAL A 208 -4.58 9.75 -11.69
CA VAL A 208 -5.46 10.10 -12.82
C VAL A 208 -6.30 8.90 -13.28
N TYR A 209 -6.02 7.72 -12.78
CA TYR A 209 -6.70 6.47 -13.14
C TYR A 209 -7.69 5.99 -12.10
#